data_3415bf306a154bdf10a1ec746c1f6ca8
#
_entry.id   3415bf306a154bdf10a1ec746c1f6ca8
#
_cell.length_a   1.000
_cell.length_b   1.000
_cell.length_c   1.000
_cell.angle_alpha   90.00
_cell.angle_beta   90.00
_cell.angle_gamma   90.00
#
_symmetry.space_group_name_H-M   'P 1'
#
loop_
_entity.id
_entity.type
_entity.pdbx_description
1 polymer ?
#
loop_
_entity_poly.entity_id
_entity_poly.type
_entity_poly.pdbx_seq_one_letter_code
_entity_poly.pdbx_strand_id
1 'polypeptide(L)'
;MYPNLYYAFKDWFGVHWKGLYFLNTFGFMVALAFVAAAIVLTRELKRKEKQGLLLPREEIITVGKPASFSDLLINGLVGFLFGYKLIGLFFDKPDDVNAQEYIFSRDGSLVGGLLIGALLIGMKWYEKNKQKLKEPERRTVRIWPHDRVGDIVILGLLFGIIGAKVFDNLENWDEFIKDPVGRLFSQAGLTFYGGLIVAAIAICWYAYKKGIKIAQLADSVAPALMIAYAIGRIGCQVAGDGDWGVFNSAYVSDAYGHAI
;
A
#
# COMPACT_ATOMS: atom_id res chain seq x y z
N MET A 1 -12.71 4.32 -21.17
CA MET A 1 -11.63 4.07 -20.19
C MET A 1 -11.63 5.19 -19.18
N TYR A 2 -11.39 4.88 -17.92
CA TYR A 2 -11.73 5.77 -16.83
C TYR A 2 -10.47 6.11 -16.03
N PRO A 3 -9.77 7.22 -16.31
CA PRO A 3 -8.53 7.58 -15.62
C PRO A 3 -8.75 7.85 -14.13
N ASN A 4 -9.97 8.27 -13.74
CA ASN A 4 -10.36 8.43 -12.36
C ASN A 4 -11.78 7.88 -12.10
N LEU A 5 -12.10 7.67 -10.83
CA LEU A 5 -13.38 7.07 -10.43
C LEU A 5 -14.59 7.94 -10.75
N TYR A 6 -14.42 9.27 -10.93
CA TYR A 6 -15.52 10.15 -11.31
C TYR A 6 -16.15 9.73 -12.64
N TYR A 7 -15.32 9.49 -13.66
CA TYR A 7 -15.85 9.10 -14.98
C TYR A 7 -16.49 7.70 -14.93
N ALA A 8 -15.91 6.76 -14.19
CA ALA A 8 -16.50 5.44 -14.03
C ALA A 8 -17.86 5.50 -13.33
N PHE A 9 -17.97 6.25 -12.23
CA PHE A 9 -19.23 6.38 -11.48
C PHE A 9 -20.28 7.20 -12.22
N LYS A 10 -19.85 8.20 -12.99
CA LYS A 10 -20.74 8.97 -13.86
C LYS A 10 -21.38 8.09 -14.92
N ASP A 11 -20.59 7.27 -15.62
CA ASP A 11 -21.08 6.47 -16.74
C ASP A 11 -21.86 5.22 -16.27
N TRP A 12 -21.45 4.60 -15.16
CA TRP A 12 -22.09 3.37 -14.67
C TRP A 12 -23.31 3.63 -13.79
N PHE A 13 -23.26 4.68 -12.97
CA PHE A 13 -24.28 4.95 -11.94
C PHE A 13 -24.95 6.31 -12.08
N GLY A 14 -24.55 7.15 -13.04
CA GLY A 14 -25.07 8.50 -13.19
C GLY A 14 -24.69 9.46 -12.04
N VAL A 15 -23.70 9.11 -11.23
CA VAL A 15 -23.29 9.90 -10.05
C VAL A 15 -22.29 10.96 -10.45
N HIS A 16 -22.64 12.24 -10.25
CA HIS A 16 -21.82 13.41 -10.57
C HIS A 16 -21.08 13.99 -9.36
N TRP A 17 -20.46 13.16 -8.54
CA TRP A 17 -19.74 13.64 -7.38
C TRP A 17 -18.29 14.01 -7.71
N LYS A 18 -18.02 15.31 -7.80
CA LYS A 18 -16.68 15.85 -8.15
C LYS A 18 -15.57 15.38 -7.22
N GLY A 19 -15.86 15.03 -5.98
CA GLY A 19 -14.89 14.46 -5.03
C GLY A 19 -14.20 13.18 -5.52
N LEU A 20 -14.76 12.47 -6.51
CA LEU A 20 -14.14 11.27 -7.07
C LEU A 20 -13.04 11.55 -8.13
N TYR A 21 -12.87 12.80 -8.56
CA TYR A 21 -11.79 13.17 -9.49
C TYR A 21 -10.39 12.88 -8.96
N PHE A 22 -10.19 12.98 -7.64
CA PHE A 22 -8.89 12.75 -7.03
C PHE A 22 -8.51 11.27 -6.91
N LEU A 23 -9.49 10.36 -6.99
CA LEU A 23 -9.26 8.92 -6.93
C LEU A 23 -8.92 8.39 -8.32
N ASN A 24 -7.62 8.26 -8.58
CA ASN A 24 -7.13 7.55 -9.76
C ASN A 24 -7.65 6.11 -9.73
N THR A 25 -8.25 5.65 -10.82
CA THR A 25 -8.88 4.32 -10.91
C THR A 25 -7.86 3.21 -10.67
N PHE A 26 -6.67 3.31 -11.28
CA PHE A 26 -5.62 2.33 -11.09
C PHE A 26 -5.15 2.27 -9.63
N GLY A 27 -4.85 3.42 -9.02
CA GLY A 27 -4.44 3.51 -7.61
C GLY A 27 -5.49 2.94 -6.65
N PHE A 28 -6.77 3.19 -6.91
CA PHE A 28 -7.87 2.61 -6.13
C PHE A 28 -7.91 1.09 -6.25
N MET A 29 -7.76 0.54 -7.47
CA MET A 29 -7.73 -0.91 -7.69
C MET A 29 -6.51 -1.55 -7.05
N VAL A 30 -5.35 -0.89 -7.05
CA VAL A 30 -4.16 -1.35 -6.32
C VAL A 30 -4.43 -1.40 -4.81
N ALA A 31 -5.06 -0.38 -4.24
CA ALA A 31 -5.44 -0.40 -2.82
C ALA A 31 -6.39 -1.56 -2.49
N LEU A 32 -7.40 -1.81 -3.34
CA LEU A 32 -8.28 -2.98 -3.20
C LEU A 32 -7.51 -4.30 -3.32
N ALA A 33 -6.53 -4.38 -4.21
CA ALA A 33 -5.67 -5.56 -4.36
C ALA A 33 -4.90 -5.88 -3.07
N PHE A 34 -4.35 -4.87 -2.39
CA PHE A 34 -3.69 -5.04 -1.10
C PHE A 34 -4.64 -5.53 -0.01
N VAL A 35 -5.84 -4.96 0.07
CA VAL A 35 -6.87 -5.40 1.02
C VAL A 35 -7.28 -6.85 0.76
N ALA A 36 -7.56 -7.19 -0.49
CA ALA A 36 -7.92 -8.56 -0.88
C ALA A 36 -6.79 -9.55 -0.58
N ALA A 37 -5.55 -9.19 -0.90
CA ALA A 37 -4.37 -10.00 -0.56
C ALA A 37 -4.23 -10.22 0.95
N ALA A 38 -4.41 -9.19 1.77
CA ALA A 38 -4.36 -9.29 3.22
C ALA A 38 -5.44 -10.24 3.78
N ILE A 39 -6.65 -10.17 3.24
CA ILE A 39 -7.76 -11.05 3.63
C ILE A 39 -7.46 -12.51 3.26
N VAL A 40 -7.00 -12.76 2.02
CA VAL A 40 -6.67 -14.11 1.55
C VAL A 40 -5.50 -14.67 2.34
N LEU A 41 -4.42 -13.90 2.52
CA LEU A 41 -3.26 -14.30 3.31
C LEU A 41 -3.65 -14.66 4.76
N THR A 42 -4.49 -13.85 5.39
CA THR A 42 -4.99 -14.11 6.74
C THR A 42 -5.77 -15.43 6.80
N ARG A 43 -6.62 -15.70 5.80
CA ARG A 43 -7.40 -16.94 5.72
C ARG A 43 -6.50 -18.16 5.53
N GLU A 44 -5.51 -18.06 4.64
CA GLU A 44 -4.56 -19.15 4.37
C GLU A 44 -3.66 -19.46 5.57
N LEU A 45 -3.16 -18.43 6.24
CA LEU A 45 -2.38 -18.63 7.47
C LEU A 45 -3.23 -19.30 8.55
N LYS A 46 -4.46 -18.82 8.80
CA LYS A 46 -5.39 -19.47 9.74
C LYS A 46 -5.71 -20.93 9.37
N ARG A 47 -5.82 -21.23 8.08
CA ARG A 47 -6.01 -22.61 7.61
C ARG A 47 -4.82 -23.49 7.98
N LYS A 48 -3.59 -23.01 7.74
CA LYS A 48 -2.35 -23.74 8.07
C LYS A 48 -2.11 -23.87 9.58
N GLU A 49 -2.49 -22.87 10.35
CA GLU A 49 -2.47 -22.93 11.81
C GLU A 49 -3.42 -24.04 12.35
N LYS A 50 -4.64 -24.13 11.81
CA LYS A 50 -5.57 -25.22 12.14
C LYS A 50 -5.06 -26.61 11.76
N GLN A 51 -4.21 -26.69 10.72
CA GLN A 51 -3.56 -27.93 10.30
C GLN A 51 -2.30 -28.26 11.12
N GLY A 52 -1.91 -27.41 12.09
CA GLY A 52 -0.70 -27.60 12.89
C GLY A 52 0.61 -27.37 12.15
N LEU A 53 0.57 -26.83 10.92
CA LEU A 53 1.75 -26.53 10.10
C LEU A 53 2.50 -25.28 10.58
N LEU A 54 1.77 -24.34 11.16
CA LEU A 54 2.26 -23.10 11.75
C LEU A 54 1.88 -23.05 13.23
N LEU A 55 2.87 -22.69 14.06
CA LEU A 55 2.70 -22.63 15.51
C LEU A 55 2.77 -21.17 15.99
N PRO A 56 2.07 -20.82 17.08
CA PRO A 56 2.19 -19.51 17.69
C PRO A 56 3.56 -19.37 18.36
N ARG A 57 4.03 -18.14 18.43
CA ARG A 57 5.23 -17.78 19.19
C ARG A 57 4.83 -17.00 20.43
N GLU A 58 5.42 -17.36 21.56
CA GLU A 58 5.26 -16.60 22.79
C GLU A 58 6.21 -15.40 22.77
N GLU A 59 5.64 -14.21 22.92
CA GLU A 59 6.40 -12.95 23.05
C GLU A 59 6.01 -12.27 24.36
N ILE A 60 7.01 -11.75 25.07
CA ILE A 60 6.78 -10.98 26.28
C ILE A 60 6.51 -9.54 25.86
N ILE A 61 5.27 -9.11 26.03
CA ILE A 61 4.88 -7.71 25.79
C ILE A 61 4.66 -7.00 27.12
N THR A 62 5.06 -5.74 27.16
CA THR A 62 4.76 -4.89 28.33
C THR A 62 3.44 -4.18 28.08
N VAL A 63 2.43 -4.53 28.87
CA VAL A 63 1.08 -3.94 28.82
C VAL A 63 0.97 -2.83 29.86
N GLY A 64 0.15 -1.82 29.58
CA GLY A 64 -0.15 -0.76 30.54
C GLY A 64 0.85 0.39 30.56
N LYS A 65 1.78 0.46 29.60
CA LYS A 65 2.65 1.64 29.46
C LYS A 65 1.83 2.86 28.99
N PRO A 66 2.07 4.05 29.56
CA PRO A 66 1.51 5.28 29.02
C PRO A 66 2.00 5.51 27.59
N ALA A 67 1.31 6.39 26.86
CA ALA A 67 1.77 6.81 25.53
C ALA A 67 3.19 7.39 25.63
N SER A 68 4.11 6.84 24.83
CA SER A 68 5.44 7.43 24.73
C SER A 68 5.38 8.72 23.90
N PHE A 69 6.27 9.66 24.18
CA PHE A 69 6.39 10.88 23.38
C PHE A 69 6.65 10.54 21.89
N SER A 70 7.50 9.54 21.63
CA SER A 70 7.75 9.06 20.25
C SER A 70 6.50 8.49 19.57
N ASP A 71 5.65 7.75 20.30
CA ASP A 71 4.40 7.23 19.74
C ASP A 71 3.46 8.36 19.33
N LEU A 72 3.35 9.40 20.18
CA LEU A 72 2.51 10.56 19.91
C LEU A 72 3.06 11.40 18.77
N LEU A 73 4.39 11.61 18.73
CA LEU A 73 5.07 12.37 17.69
C LEU A 73 4.90 11.69 16.32
N ILE A 74 5.14 10.38 16.24
CA ILE A 74 4.99 9.63 14.98
C ILE A 74 3.54 9.68 14.48
N ASN A 75 2.56 9.42 15.36
CA ASN A 75 1.15 9.50 14.98
C ASN A 75 0.75 10.93 14.59
N GLY A 76 1.29 11.94 15.27
CA GLY A 76 1.08 13.34 14.94
C GLY A 76 1.65 13.73 13.58
N LEU A 77 2.89 13.32 13.28
CA LEU A 77 3.53 13.58 11.99
C LEU A 77 2.79 12.88 10.84
N VAL A 78 2.44 11.61 11.02
CA VAL A 78 1.67 10.85 10.03
C VAL A 78 0.31 11.52 9.82
N GLY A 79 -0.40 11.87 10.90
CA GLY A 79 -1.67 12.57 10.83
C GLY A 79 -1.56 13.94 10.17
N PHE A 80 -0.51 14.69 10.49
CA PHE A 80 -0.25 15.99 9.88
C PHE A 80 -0.01 15.86 8.37
N LEU A 81 0.87 14.97 7.94
CA LEU A 81 1.15 14.77 6.52
C LEU A 81 -0.10 14.32 5.75
N PHE A 82 -0.85 13.38 6.33
CA PHE A 82 -2.10 12.92 5.73
C PHE A 82 -3.14 14.03 5.65
N GLY A 83 -3.36 14.75 6.75
CA GLY A 83 -4.34 15.84 6.81
C GLY A 83 -3.94 17.03 5.93
N TYR A 84 -2.65 17.37 5.90
CA TYR A 84 -2.11 18.44 5.05
C TYR A 84 -2.41 18.19 3.57
N LYS A 85 -2.20 16.98 3.10
CA LYS A 85 -2.44 16.60 1.71
C LYS A 85 -3.90 16.30 1.41
N LEU A 86 -4.56 15.50 2.26
CA LEU A 86 -5.93 15.08 2.01
C LEU A 86 -6.92 16.26 2.07
N ILE A 87 -6.85 17.07 3.13
CA ILE A 87 -7.75 18.22 3.28
C ILE A 87 -7.43 19.29 2.22
N GLY A 88 -6.14 19.54 1.95
CA GLY A 88 -5.74 20.46 0.92
C GLY A 88 -6.21 20.05 -0.48
N LEU A 89 -6.21 18.75 -0.77
CA LEU A 89 -6.71 18.20 -2.04
C LEU A 89 -8.21 18.52 -2.25
N PHE A 90 -9.01 18.58 -1.18
CA PHE A 90 -10.43 18.88 -1.27
C PHE A 90 -10.75 20.36 -1.31
N PHE A 91 -9.97 21.20 -0.62
CA PHE A 91 -10.31 22.61 -0.41
C PHE A 91 -9.36 23.57 -1.13
N ASP A 92 -8.08 23.23 -1.28
CA ASP A 92 -7.03 24.14 -1.75
C ASP A 92 -6.44 23.73 -3.11
N LYS A 93 -6.94 22.63 -3.71
CA LYS A 93 -6.41 22.16 -5.00
C LYS A 93 -6.77 23.11 -6.14
N PRO A 94 -5.80 23.61 -6.92
CA PRO A 94 -6.05 24.29 -8.19
C PRO A 94 -6.78 23.35 -9.17
N ASP A 95 -7.75 23.87 -9.92
CA ASP A 95 -8.58 23.06 -10.83
C ASP A 95 -7.77 22.36 -11.93
N ASP A 96 -6.61 22.92 -12.31
CA ASP A 96 -5.77 22.46 -13.42
C ASP A 96 -4.67 21.44 -13.01
N VAL A 97 -4.51 21.13 -11.70
CA VAL A 97 -3.45 20.25 -11.21
C VAL A 97 -3.99 18.84 -10.98
N ASN A 98 -3.28 17.84 -11.52
CA ASN A 98 -3.59 16.44 -11.27
C ASN A 98 -3.41 16.08 -9.78
N ALA A 99 -4.27 15.21 -9.26
CA ALA A 99 -4.21 14.80 -7.86
C ALA A 99 -2.85 14.18 -7.47
N GLN A 100 -2.19 13.48 -8.40
CA GLN A 100 -0.85 12.90 -8.19
C GLN A 100 0.22 13.98 -8.06
N GLU A 101 0.22 14.99 -8.94
CA GLU A 101 1.13 16.14 -8.87
C GLU A 101 0.93 16.92 -7.58
N TYR A 102 -0.34 17.10 -7.15
CA TYR A 102 -0.67 17.76 -5.89
C TYR A 102 -0.11 17.01 -4.67
N ILE A 103 -0.18 15.67 -4.63
CA ILE A 103 0.36 14.88 -3.51
C ILE A 103 1.86 15.10 -3.34
N PHE A 104 2.60 15.26 -4.43
CA PHE A 104 4.06 15.47 -4.40
C PHE A 104 4.46 16.96 -4.44
N SER A 105 3.51 17.88 -4.66
CA SER A 105 3.76 19.32 -4.57
C SER A 105 4.07 19.74 -3.13
N ARG A 106 4.45 20.99 -2.94
CA ARG A 106 4.58 21.59 -1.60
C ARG A 106 3.26 22.15 -1.07
N ASP A 107 2.24 22.20 -1.91
CA ASP A 107 0.93 22.73 -1.56
C ASP A 107 0.14 21.80 -0.65
N GLY A 108 -0.65 22.34 0.23
CA GLY A 108 -1.49 21.60 1.15
C GLY A 108 -2.12 22.49 2.22
N SER A 109 -3.10 21.96 2.93
CA SER A 109 -3.81 22.69 3.97
C SER A 109 -3.14 22.52 5.33
N LEU A 110 -2.52 23.61 5.83
CA LEU A 110 -1.95 23.62 7.19
C LEU A 110 -3.02 23.33 8.25
N VAL A 111 -4.22 23.86 8.06
CA VAL A 111 -5.35 23.63 8.97
C VAL A 111 -5.74 22.15 8.96
N GLY A 112 -5.84 21.54 7.77
CA GLY A 112 -6.10 20.12 7.62
C GLY A 112 -5.04 19.25 8.31
N GLY A 113 -3.77 19.58 8.11
CA GLY A 113 -2.64 18.90 8.76
C GLY A 113 -2.72 18.95 10.29
N LEU A 114 -2.95 20.14 10.84
CA LEU A 114 -3.06 20.33 12.29
C LEU A 114 -4.27 19.60 12.88
N LEU A 115 -5.42 19.65 12.22
CA LEU A 115 -6.65 18.99 12.69
C LEU A 115 -6.50 17.47 12.73
N ILE A 116 -6.07 16.86 11.62
CA ILE A 116 -5.90 15.39 11.55
C ILE A 116 -4.73 14.94 12.44
N GLY A 117 -3.64 15.71 12.50
CA GLY A 117 -2.52 15.44 13.40
C GLY A 117 -2.95 15.43 14.86
N ALA A 118 -3.66 16.48 15.30
CA ALA A 118 -4.18 16.57 16.66
C ALA A 118 -5.20 15.44 16.97
N LEU A 119 -6.04 15.09 16.01
CA LEU A 119 -7.02 14.00 16.14
C LEU A 119 -6.31 12.65 16.35
N LEU A 120 -5.31 12.32 15.54
CA LEU A 120 -4.57 11.05 15.69
C LEU A 120 -3.74 11.01 16.98
N ILE A 121 -3.13 12.12 17.38
CA ILE A 121 -2.47 12.23 18.70
C ILE A 121 -3.49 11.97 19.82
N GLY A 122 -4.64 12.63 19.78
CA GLY A 122 -5.71 12.49 20.77
C GLY A 122 -6.25 11.07 20.84
N MET A 123 -6.51 10.44 19.70
CA MET A 123 -6.96 9.04 19.63
C MET A 123 -5.91 8.10 20.23
N LYS A 124 -4.63 8.28 19.90
CA LYS A 124 -3.55 7.42 20.41
C LYS A 124 -3.32 7.62 21.91
N TRP A 125 -3.39 8.85 22.36
CA TRP A 125 -3.31 9.18 23.78
C TRP A 125 -4.49 8.57 24.56
N TYR A 126 -5.72 8.71 24.04
CA TYR A 126 -6.92 8.15 24.67
C TYR A 126 -6.85 6.61 24.74
N GLU A 127 -6.47 5.95 23.65
CA GLU A 127 -6.28 4.50 23.60
C GLU A 127 -5.28 4.02 24.67
N LYS A 128 -4.11 4.63 24.70
CA LYS A 128 -3.05 4.29 25.66
C LYS A 128 -3.42 4.63 27.10
N ASN A 129 -4.13 5.74 27.31
CA ASN A 129 -4.55 6.14 28.66
C ASN A 129 -5.64 5.21 29.20
N LYS A 130 -6.54 4.72 28.35
CA LYS A 130 -7.56 3.72 28.71
C LYS A 130 -6.93 2.37 29.08
N GLN A 131 -5.80 2.02 28.46
CA GLN A 131 -5.08 0.77 28.70
C GLN A 131 -4.00 0.91 29.78
N LYS A 132 -3.81 2.10 30.36
CA LYS A 132 -2.78 2.38 31.35
C LYS A 132 -3.08 1.62 32.64
N LEU A 133 -2.10 0.87 33.11
CA LEU A 133 -2.11 0.21 34.42
C LEU A 133 -1.31 1.05 35.42
N LYS A 134 -1.56 0.87 36.73
CA LYS A 134 -0.79 1.52 37.79
C LYS A 134 0.70 1.19 37.69
N GLU A 135 1.00 -0.07 37.39
CA GLU A 135 2.34 -0.56 37.08
C GLU A 135 2.30 -1.34 35.76
N PRO A 136 3.27 -1.10 34.85
CA PRO A 136 3.37 -1.85 33.61
C PRO A 136 3.67 -3.32 33.89
N GLU A 137 2.81 -4.22 33.42
CA GLU A 137 3.00 -5.66 33.58
C GLU A 137 3.63 -6.28 32.34
N ARG A 138 4.53 -7.22 32.56
CA ARG A 138 5.05 -8.09 31.50
C ARG A 138 4.11 -9.29 31.37
N ARG A 139 3.45 -9.39 30.22
CA ARG A 139 2.58 -10.52 29.92
C ARG A 139 3.14 -11.32 28.73
N THR A 140 3.18 -12.63 28.88
CA THR A 140 3.46 -13.53 27.76
C THR A 140 2.20 -13.69 26.93
N VAL A 141 2.26 -13.27 25.68
CA VAL A 141 1.16 -13.36 24.73
C VAL A 141 1.55 -14.30 23.61
N ARG A 142 0.64 -15.19 23.23
CA ARG A 142 0.80 -16.06 22.06
C ARG A 142 0.40 -15.30 20.82
N ILE A 143 1.36 -15.03 19.95
CA ILE A 143 1.15 -14.34 18.68
C ILE A 143 1.17 -15.38 17.57
N TRP A 144 0.09 -15.43 16.81
CA TRP A 144 -0.03 -16.31 15.67
C TRP A 144 0.53 -15.66 14.40
N PRO A 145 0.95 -16.45 13.39
CA PRO A 145 1.39 -15.89 12.12
C PRO A 145 0.36 -14.99 11.43
N HIS A 146 -0.93 -15.31 11.54
CA HIS A 146 -1.98 -14.47 10.95
C HIS A 146 -2.12 -13.09 11.60
N ASP A 147 -1.72 -12.92 12.88
CA ASP A 147 -1.72 -11.63 13.56
C ASP A 147 -0.67 -10.66 12.97
N ARG A 148 0.30 -11.21 12.25
CA ARG A 148 1.41 -10.46 11.63
C ARG A 148 1.17 -10.10 10.17
N VAL A 149 -0.01 -10.37 9.62
CA VAL A 149 -0.33 -10.04 8.22
C VAL A 149 -0.21 -8.54 7.97
N GLY A 150 -0.61 -7.70 8.92
CA GLY A 150 -0.44 -6.25 8.82
C GLY A 150 1.03 -5.85 8.62
N ASP A 151 1.94 -6.42 9.42
CA ASP A 151 3.38 -6.15 9.30
C ASP A 151 3.91 -6.61 7.93
N ILE A 152 3.49 -7.82 7.49
CA ILE A 152 3.91 -8.40 6.20
C ILE A 152 3.46 -7.52 5.03
N VAL A 153 2.23 -7.03 5.06
CA VAL A 153 1.67 -6.15 4.02
C VAL A 153 2.39 -4.80 3.99
N ILE A 154 2.63 -4.20 5.16
CA ILE A 154 3.37 -2.93 5.26
C ILE A 154 4.81 -3.09 4.77
N LEU A 155 5.49 -4.17 5.15
CA LEU A 155 6.83 -4.47 4.66
C LEU A 155 6.83 -4.68 3.14
N GLY A 156 5.86 -5.45 2.62
CA GLY A 156 5.70 -5.66 1.19
C GLY A 156 5.50 -4.35 0.43
N LEU A 157 4.67 -3.44 0.95
CA LEU A 157 4.42 -2.14 0.34
C LEU A 157 5.68 -1.26 0.38
N LEU A 158 6.30 -1.07 1.54
CA LEU A 158 7.46 -0.20 1.71
C LEU A 158 8.67 -0.70 0.90
N PHE A 159 9.04 -1.95 1.10
CA PHE A 159 10.20 -2.52 0.41
C PHE A 159 9.92 -2.77 -1.07
N GLY A 160 8.65 -2.98 -1.44
CA GLY A 160 8.23 -3.05 -2.84
C GLY A 160 8.47 -1.73 -3.56
N ILE A 161 8.02 -0.61 -3.00
CA ILE A 161 8.25 0.72 -3.59
C ILE A 161 9.74 1.05 -3.65
N ILE A 162 10.46 0.83 -2.55
CA ILE A 162 11.91 1.10 -2.49
C ILE A 162 12.64 0.26 -3.54
N GLY A 163 12.34 -1.04 -3.61
CA GLY A 163 12.97 -1.95 -4.57
C GLY A 163 12.67 -1.58 -6.02
N ALA A 164 11.41 -1.27 -6.32
CA ALA A 164 11.00 -0.84 -7.66
C ALA A 164 11.76 0.42 -8.10
N LYS A 165 11.93 1.37 -7.18
CA LYS A 165 12.65 2.63 -7.45
C LYS A 165 14.15 2.46 -7.60
N VAL A 166 14.75 1.63 -6.75
CA VAL A 166 16.19 1.33 -6.82
C VAL A 166 16.52 0.64 -8.14
N PHE A 167 15.75 -0.35 -8.54
CA PHE A 167 16.00 -1.08 -9.78
C PHE A 167 15.74 -0.24 -11.02
N ASP A 168 14.72 0.62 -11.03
CA ASP A 168 14.51 1.57 -12.11
C ASP A 168 15.73 2.51 -12.29
N ASN A 169 16.26 3.04 -11.19
CA ASN A 169 17.44 3.88 -11.25
C ASN A 169 18.72 3.12 -11.68
N LEU A 170 18.81 1.82 -11.38
CA LEU A 170 19.90 0.98 -11.85
C LEU A 170 19.78 0.67 -13.35
N GLU A 171 18.58 0.45 -13.85
CA GLU A 171 18.31 0.23 -15.28
C GLU A 171 18.55 1.51 -16.10
N ASN A 172 18.24 2.67 -15.54
CA ASN A 172 18.38 3.98 -16.19
C ASN A 172 19.52 4.80 -15.57
N TRP A 173 20.68 4.17 -15.39
CA TRP A 173 21.82 4.75 -14.67
C TRP A 173 22.32 6.07 -15.25
N ASP A 174 22.37 6.22 -16.57
CA ASP A 174 22.81 7.43 -17.25
C ASP A 174 21.90 8.64 -17.01
N GLU A 175 20.62 8.40 -16.84
CA GLU A 175 19.65 9.43 -16.49
C GLU A 175 19.70 9.74 -14.99
N PHE A 176 19.89 8.71 -14.14
CA PHE A 176 20.03 8.88 -12.70
C PHE A 176 21.21 9.77 -12.33
N ILE A 177 22.38 9.60 -12.98
CA ILE A 177 23.57 10.44 -12.72
C ILE A 177 23.32 11.92 -13.06
N LYS A 178 22.50 12.22 -14.07
CA LYS A 178 22.21 13.60 -14.49
C LYS A 178 21.33 14.36 -13.48
N ASP A 179 20.36 13.70 -12.90
CA ASP A 179 19.45 14.27 -11.88
C ASP A 179 19.03 13.21 -10.86
N PRO A 180 19.89 12.92 -9.86
CA PRO A 180 19.60 11.89 -8.84
C PRO A 180 18.39 12.22 -7.98
N VAL A 181 18.22 13.51 -7.62
CA VAL A 181 17.13 13.93 -6.72
C VAL A 181 15.80 13.90 -7.45
N GLY A 182 15.72 14.44 -8.65
CA GLY A 182 14.50 14.42 -9.46
C GLY A 182 14.05 12.99 -9.77
N ARG A 183 14.99 12.10 -10.12
CA ARG A 183 14.67 10.68 -10.41
C ARG A 183 14.21 9.91 -9.18
N LEU A 184 14.80 10.11 -8.00
CA LEU A 184 14.36 9.46 -6.77
C LEU A 184 12.92 9.85 -6.37
N PHE A 185 12.56 11.12 -6.56
CA PHE A 185 11.24 11.63 -6.20
C PHE A 185 10.25 11.66 -7.36
N SER A 186 10.65 11.25 -8.57
CA SER A 186 9.73 11.17 -9.71
C SER A 186 8.66 10.09 -9.47
N GLN A 187 7.47 10.31 -9.98
CA GLN A 187 6.37 9.34 -9.95
C GLN A 187 6.53 8.26 -11.02
N ALA A 188 7.24 8.56 -12.09
CA ALA A 188 7.57 7.63 -13.15
C ALA A 188 8.78 6.76 -12.78
N GLY A 189 8.92 5.63 -13.45
CA GLY A 189 10.04 4.73 -13.27
C GLY A 189 9.89 3.86 -12.02
N LEU A 190 9.17 2.76 -12.17
CA LEU A 190 9.02 1.73 -11.14
C LEU A 190 9.17 0.37 -11.81
N THR A 191 10.29 -0.30 -11.55
CA THR A 191 10.54 -1.64 -12.09
C THR A 191 9.87 -2.69 -11.22
N PHE A 192 8.91 -3.42 -11.78
CA PHE A 192 8.14 -4.43 -11.05
C PHE A 192 9.01 -5.50 -10.39
N TYR A 193 9.98 -6.05 -11.13
CA TYR A 193 10.87 -7.11 -10.60
C TYR A 193 11.74 -6.64 -9.43
N GLY A 194 12.21 -5.41 -9.47
CA GLY A 194 12.97 -4.82 -8.37
C GLY A 194 12.14 -4.76 -7.09
N GLY A 195 10.88 -4.32 -7.22
CA GLY A 195 9.94 -4.29 -6.11
C GLY A 195 9.65 -5.68 -5.54
N LEU A 196 9.39 -6.66 -6.43
CA LEU A 196 9.10 -8.04 -6.03
C LEU A 196 10.28 -8.69 -5.28
N ILE A 197 11.49 -8.55 -5.79
CA ILE A 197 12.70 -9.16 -5.20
C ILE A 197 12.98 -8.57 -3.82
N VAL A 198 13.00 -7.25 -3.70
CA VAL A 198 13.35 -6.58 -2.44
C VAL A 198 12.26 -6.82 -1.39
N ALA A 199 10.98 -6.77 -1.77
CA ALA A 199 9.87 -7.11 -0.87
C ALA A 199 9.96 -8.57 -0.40
N ALA A 200 10.23 -9.52 -1.31
CA ALA A 200 10.36 -10.94 -0.95
C ALA A 200 11.50 -11.16 0.05
N ILE A 201 12.66 -10.54 -0.17
CA ILE A 201 13.80 -10.63 0.75
C ILE A 201 13.42 -10.06 2.12
N ALA A 202 12.80 -8.89 2.18
CA ALA A 202 12.40 -8.26 3.43
C ALA A 202 11.37 -9.10 4.20
N ILE A 203 10.37 -9.66 3.51
CA ILE A 203 9.34 -10.52 4.11
C ILE A 203 9.95 -11.84 4.60
N CYS A 204 10.82 -12.47 3.82
CA CYS A 204 11.53 -13.70 4.24
C CYS A 204 12.40 -13.46 5.47
N TRP A 205 13.14 -12.35 5.51
CA TRP A 205 13.95 -11.98 6.66
C TRP A 205 13.10 -11.71 7.91
N TYR A 206 11.98 -11.01 7.76
CA TYR A 206 11.01 -10.80 8.84
C TYR A 206 10.44 -12.13 9.34
N ALA A 207 10.00 -13.00 8.43
CA ALA A 207 9.47 -14.32 8.76
C ALA A 207 10.50 -15.17 9.53
N TYR A 208 11.75 -15.18 9.07
CA TYR A 208 12.84 -15.86 9.76
C TYR A 208 13.03 -15.34 11.19
N LYS A 209 13.11 -14.02 11.38
CA LYS A 209 13.22 -13.42 12.71
C LYS A 209 12.04 -13.73 13.63
N LYS A 210 10.84 -13.83 13.07
CA LYS A 210 9.62 -14.14 13.82
C LYS A 210 9.35 -15.64 13.98
N GLY A 211 10.22 -16.49 13.43
CA GLY A 211 10.11 -17.95 13.53
C GLY A 211 8.98 -18.53 12.69
N ILE A 212 8.54 -17.82 11.67
CA ILE A 212 7.54 -18.30 10.70
C ILE A 212 8.27 -19.16 9.66
N LYS A 213 7.82 -20.38 9.41
CA LYS A 213 8.37 -21.26 8.38
C LYS A 213 8.17 -20.63 6.99
N ILE A 214 9.28 -20.26 6.33
CA ILE A 214 9.27 -19.53 5.04
C ILE A 214 8.49 -20.30 3.97
N ALA A 215 8.67 -21.62 3.86
CA ALA A 215 7.94 -22.44 2.89
C ALA A 215 6.42 -22.35 3.09
N GLN A 216 5.95 -22.42 4.34
CA GLN A 216 4.53 -22.33 4.66
C GLN A 216 3.97 -20.92 4.41
N LEU A 217 4.79 -19.89 4.65
CA LEU A 217 4.43 -18.51 4.33
C LEU A 217 4.34 -18.31 2.81
N ALA A 218 5.33 -18.79 2.04
CA ALA A 218 5.34 -18.70 0.58
C ALA A 218 4.10 -19.33 -0.05
N ASP A 219 3.74 -20.54 0.39
CA ASP A 219 2.51 -21.21 -0.05
C ASP A 219 1.24 -20.42 0.30
N SER A 220 1.25 -19.69 1.43
CA SER A 220 0.08 -18.87 1.83
C SER A 220 0.03 -17.54 1.07
N VAL A 221 1.19 -17.02 0.69
CA VAL A 221 1.31 -15.77 -0.09
C VAL A 221 0.91 -15.99 -1.54
N ALA A 222 1.14 -17.18 -2.12
CA ALA A 222 0.86 -17.47 -3.52
C ALA A 222 -0.59 -17.13 -3.94
N PRO A 223 -1.65 -17.65 -3.29
CA PRO A 223 -3.02 -17.29 -3.66
C PRO A 223 -3.35 -15.82 -3.39
N ALA A 224 -2.73 -15.20 -2.37
CA ALA A 224 -2.89 -13.78 -2.09
C ALA A 224 -2.30 -12.91 -3.20
N LEU A 225 -1.11 -13.26 -3.73
CA LEU A 225 -0.50 -12.59 -4.89
C LEU A 225 -1.33 -12.77 -6.15
N MET A 226 -1.87 -13.97 -6.39
CA MET A 226 -2.71 -14.22 -7.57
C MET A 226 -3.94 -13.33 -7.58
N ILE A 227 -4.64 -13.19 -6.46
CA ILE A 227 -5.83 -12.33 -6.39
C ILE A 227 -5.45 -10.85 -6.50
N ALA A 228 -4.34 -10.43 -5.88
CA ALA A 228 -3.84 -9.06 -5.99
C ALA A 228 -3.48 -8.73 -7.45
N TYR A 229 -2.79 -9.63 -8.13
CA TYR A 229 -2.44 -9.49 -9.54
C TYR A 229 -3.69 -9.39 -10.42
N ALA A 230 -4.68 -10.26 -10.21
CA ALA A 230 -5.94 -10.23 -10.96
C ALA A 230 -6.66 -8.88 -10.81
N ILE A 231 -6.79 -8.37 -9.57
CA ILE A 231 -7.41 -7.07 -9.30
C ILE A 231 -6.59 -5.93 -9.92
N GLY A 232 -5.26 -6.00 -9.84
CA GLY A 232 -4.36 -5.02 -10.47
C GLY A 232 -4.55 -4.98 -11.99
N ARG A 233 -4.65 -6.16 -12.65
CA ARG A 233 -4.91 -6.25 -14.11
C ARG A 233 -6.29 -5.70 -14.49
N ILE A 234 -7.32 -5.92 -13.67
CA ILE A 234 -8.61 -5.25 -13.85
C ILE A 234 -8.44 -3.73 -13.75
N GLY A 235 -7.59 -3.27 -12.81
CA GLY A 235 -7.26 -1.86 -12.67
C GLY A 235 -6.62 -1.26 -13.92
N CYS A 236 -5.64 -1.92 -14.54
CA CYS A 236 -5.04 -1.53 -15.81
C CYS A 236 -6.09 -1.42 -16.90
N GLN A 237 -6.95 -2.46 -17.04
CA GLN A 237 -8.01 -2.51 -18.04
C GLN A 237 -9.00 -1.34 -17.88
N VAL A 238 -9.47 -1.07 -16.66
CA VAL A 238 -10.46 -0.03 -16.39
C VAL A 238 -9.85 1.37 -16.53
N ALA A 239 -8.62 1.57 -16.09
CA ALA A 239 -7.91 2.84 -16.22
C ALA A 239 -7.54 3.16 -17.68
N GLY A 240 -7.35 2.14 -18.50
CA GLY A 240 -6.95 2.32 -19.90
C GLY A 240 -5.44 2.32 -20.12
N ASP A 241 -4.68 1.80 -19.18
CA ASP A 241 -3.21 1.70 -19.25
C ASP A 241 -2.77 0.55 -20.18
N GLY A 242 -3.29 0.49 -21.35
CA GLY A 242 -2.83 -0.05 -22.62
C GLY A 242 -2.04 -1.37 -22.69
N ASP A 243 -2.05 -2.18 -21.64
CA ASP A 243 -1.29 -3.44 -21.63
C ASP A 243 -2.10 -4.57 -22.31
N TRP A 244 -2.42 -4.35 -23.59
CA TRP A 244 -3.34 -5.17 -24.37
C TRP A 244 -2.72 -6.45 -24.92
N GLY A 245 -1.42 -6.64 -24.73
CA GLY A 245 -0.66 -7.73 -25.30
C GLY A 245 -0.17 -7.45 -26.73
N VAL A 246 0.37 -8.46 -27.37
CA VAL A 246 0.90 -8.42 -28.73
C VAL A 246 -0.15 -8.99 -29.69
N PHE A 247 -0.26 -8.42 -30.91
CA PHE A 247 -1.13 -8.98 -31.95
C PHE A 247 -0.79 -10.44 -32.21
N ASN A 248 -1.82 -11.28 -32.24
CA ASN A 248 -1.65 -12.67 -32.57
C ASN A 248 -1.56 -12.83 -34.09
N SER A 249 -0.34 -13.10 -34.55
CA SER A 249 -0.08 -13.31 -36.00
C SER A 249 -0.75 -14.56 -36.63
N ALA A 250 -1.39 -15.39 -35.79
CA ALA A 250 -2.14 -16.55 -36.27
C ALA A 250 -3.50 -16.17 -36.88
N TYR A 251 -3.97 -14.94 -36.66
CA TYR A 251 -5.21 -14.45 -37.24
C TYR A 251 -4.94 -13.39 -38.33
N VAL A 252 -5.75 -13.40 -39.36
CA VAL A 252 -5.75 -12.34 -40.38
C VAL A 252 -6.19 -11.05 -39.67
N SER A 253 -5.43 -10.00 -39.83
CA SER A 253 -5.74 -8.70 -39.24
C SER A 253 -6.05 -7.68 -40.33
N ASP A 254 -6.95 -6.73 -40.04
CA ASP A 254 -7.21 -5.58 -40.87
C ASP A 254 -6.01 -4.62 -40.92
N ALA A 255 -6.13 -3.53 -41.68
CA ALA A 255 -5.08 -2.51 -41.80
C ALA A 255 -4.75 -1.80 -40.48
N TYR A 256 -5.58 -1.94 -39.46
CA TYR A 256 -5.43 -1.37 -38.10
C TYR A 256 -4.98 -2.42 -37.05
N GLY A 257 -4.74 -3.69 -37.50
CA GLY A 257 -4.26 -4.76 -36.65
C GLY A 257 -5.35 -5.49 -35.84
N HIS A 258 -6.62 -5.30 -36.14
CA HIS A 258 -7.71 -6.05 -35.52
C HIS A 258 -7.86 -7.41 -36.18
N ALA A 259 -8.11 -8.47 -35.42
CA ALA A 259 -8.41 -9.79 -35.93
C ALA A 259 -9.73 -9.74 -36.75
N ILE A 260 -9.71 -10.28 -37.96
CA ILE A 260 -10.87 -10.41 -38.82
C ILE A 260 -11.45 -11.83 -38.66
#